data_79152fdb86364c1bb72d11dc3982788f
#
_entry.id   79152fdb86364c1bb72d11dc3982788f
#
_cell.length_a   1.000
_cell.length_b   1.000
_cell.length_c   1.000
_cell.angle_alpha   90.00
_cell.angle_beta   90.00
_cell.angle_gamma   90.00
#
_symmetry.space_group_name_H-M   'P 1'
#
loop_
_entity.id
_entity.type
_entity.pdbx_description
1 polymer ?
#
loop_
_entity_poly.entity_id
_entity_poly.type
_entity_poly.pdbx_seq_one_letter_code
_entity_poly.pdbx_strand_id
1 'polypeptide(L)'
;FIKSLLMLIVIPVFGFSVSYWVIGTFNDQLDIGVDIGDICSMSLGADLDSLGDFCRTTYQPIAWMQSASIASAIVAIVLLLSYSGLSKFAGKNRKRIATIFPTLVTISLIVLSGQTLIQGAILTYGAYVAESTAIGRVHFVAIGIIGLGALLSSLLLIVSTFKLSKKQSQFVMGESLNSSEHDELKTLVDDVAQILGAVVPSNIVVGLDPNFWVTNAEVNTGKERLQGESLYLSLPLMRILTKDELKAIIGHELGHFRGDDTYYSLRFAPVYAGLNAALSSMTDSENESGSIATFPAVALLNYMKSAFHQNISVINREREHEADLSATEVAPPEALATALLKLGLYADAWNRLTSE
;
A
#
# COMPACT_ATOMS: atom_id res chain seq x y z
N PHE A 1 -9.45 10.52 -8.29
CA PHE A 1 -8.50 11.05 -9.30
C PHE A 1 -8.17 12.52 -9.07
N ILE A 2 -9.14 13.46 -9.19
CA ILE A 2 -8.90 14.91 -9.11
C ILE A 2 -8.21 15.32 -7.79
N LYS A 3 -8.71 14.85 -6.65
CA LYS A 3 -8.08 15.15 -5.34
C LYS A 3 -6.62 14.69 -5.27
N SER A 4 -6.34 13.46 -5.71
CA SER A 4 -4.97 12.92 -5.71
C SER A 4 -4.08 13.66 -6.72
N LEU A 5 -4.61 14.01 -7.88
CA LEU A 5 -3.90 14.80 -8.88
C LEU A 5 -3.51 16.18 -8.32
N LEU A 6 -4.47 16.91 -7.75
CA LEU A 6 -4.22 18.23 -7.16
C LEU A 6 -3.11 18.17 -6.10
N MET A 7 -3.14 17.16 -5.21
CA MET A 7 -2.13 17.02 -4.16
C MET A 7 -0.73 16.74 -4.73
N LEU A 8 -0.62 16.00 -5.83
CA LEU A 8 0.66 15.64 -6.43
C LEU A 8 1.27 16.77 -7.30
N ILE A 9 0.43 17.66 -7.84
CA ILE A 9 0.91 18.73 -8.74
C ILE A 9 1.11 20.09 -8.06
N VAL A 10 0.67 20.28 -6.81
CA VAL A 10 0.80 21.60 -6.09
C VAL A 10 2.25 22.05 -6.03
N ILE A 11 3.17 21.16 -5.63
CA ILE A 11 4.60 21.50 -5.53
C ILE A 11 5.22 21.74 -6.92
N PRO A 12 5.01 20.88 -7.93
CA PRO A 12 5.40 21.18 -9.31
C PRO A 12 4.88 22.51 -9.84
N VAL A 13 3.61 22.83 -9.61
CA VAL A 13 3.03 24.12 -10.04
C VAL A 13 3.70 25.28 -9.32
N PHE A 14 3.95 25.17 -8.03
CA PHE A 14 4.69 26.17 -7.27
C PHE A 14 6.09 26.39 -7.86
N GLY A 15 6.88 25.33 -8.04
CA GLY A 15 8.23 25.41 -8.58
C GLY A 15 8.27 26.01 -10.00
N PHE A 16 7.32 25.59 -10.85
CA PHE A 16 7.17 26.18 -12.18
C PHE A 16 6.82 27.66 -12.13
N SER A 17 5.88 28.06 -11.29
CA SER A 17 5.43 29.45 -11.17
C SER A 17 6.53 30.37 -10.64
N VAL A 18 7.29 29.91 -9.64
CA VAL A 18 8.46 30.67 -9.11
C VAL A 18 9.53 30.80 -10.14
N SER A 19 9.90 29.72 -10.84
CA SER A 19 10.92 29.79 -11.89
C SER A 19 10.52 30.71 -13.04
N TYR A 20 9.25 30.59 -13.48
CA TYR A 20 8.71 31.45 -14.54
C TYR A 20 8.71 32.93 -14.16
N TRP A 21 8.29 33.25 -12.94
CA TRP A 21 8.28 34.61 -12.40
C TRP A 21 9.69 35.21 -12.32
N VAL A 22 10.68 34.46 -11.80
CA VAL A 22 12.06 34.94 -11.65
C VAL A 22 12.76 35.11 -13.00
N ILE A 23 12.57 34.17 -13.94
CA ILE A 23 13.09 34.30 -15.31
C ILE A 23 12.48 35.53 -15.99
N GLY A 24 11.17 35.76 -15.81
CA GLY A 24 10.50 36.95 -16.31
C GLY A 24 11.11 38.25 -15.76
N THR A 25 11.40 38.31 -14.44
CA THR A 25 12.05 39.50 -13.85
C THR A 25 13.45 39.75 -14.39
N PHE A 26 14.20 38.70 -14.72
CA PHE A 26 15.51 38.88 -15.38
C PHE A 26 15.35 39.41 -16.80
N ASN A 27 14.40 38.92 -17.57
CA ASN A 27 14.12 39.41 -18.92
C ASN A 27 13.69 40.89 -18.93
N ASP A 28 12.84 41.29 -17.99
CA ASP A 28 12.37 42.67 -17.84
C ASP A 28 13.51 43.62 -17.43
N GLN A 29 14.47 43.17 -16.60
CA GLN A 29 15.63 43.99 -16.19
C GLN A 29 16.66 44.16 -17.29
N LEU A 30 16.78 43.21 -18.21
CA LEU A 30 17.73 43.29 -19.30
C LEU A 30 17.33 44.26 -20.41
N ASP A 31 16.03 44.50 -20.63
CA ASP A 31 15.45 45.42 -21.63
C ASP A 31 16.04 45.34 -23.05
N ILE A 32 16.60 44.18 -23.42
CA ILE A 32 17.37 43.99 -24.69
C ILE A 32 16.51 43.25 -25.74
N GLY A 33 15.27 42.85 -25.38
CA GLY A 33 14.35 42.11 -26.29
C GLY A 33 14.83 40.69 -26.65
N VAL A 34 15.82 40.15 -25.92
CA VAL A 34 16.36 38.79 -26.07
C VAL A 34 16.12 38.04 -24.78
N ASP A 35 15.69 36.78 -24.86
CA ASP A 35 15.48 35.92 -23.69
C ASP A 35 16.78 35.59 -23.00
N ILE A 36 16.81 35.68 -21.65
CA ILE A 36 18.03 35.36 -20.85
C ILE A 36 18.47 33.91 -21.10
N GLY A 37 17.56 33.01 -21.46
CA GLY A 37 17.87 31.62 -21.80
C GLY A 37 18.71 31.51 -23.07
N ASP A 38 18.40 32.32 -24.08
CA ASP A 38 19.19 32.37 -25.33
C ASP A 38 20.57 32.94 -25.05
N ILE A 39 20.64 34.00 -24.26
CA ILE A 39 21.95 34.61 -23.89
C ILE A 39 22.81 33.60 -23.12
N CYS A 40 22.23 32.88 -22.12
CA CYS A 40 22.99 31.90 -21.37
C CYS A 40 23.36 30.66 -22.18
N SER A 41 22.55 30.25 -23.14
CA SER A 41 22.94 29.15 -24.06
C SER A 41 24.13 29.48 -24.93
N MET A 42 24.26 30.74 -25.39
CA MET A 42 25.38 31.23 -26.15
C MET A 42 26.64 31.47 -25.30
N SER A 43 26.48 31.98 -24.05
CA SER A 43 27.62 32.32 -23.19
C SER A 43 28.30 31.13 -22.54
N LEU A 44 27.62 29.98 -22.43
CA LEU A 44 28.24 28.73 -21.94
C LEU A 44 29.38 28.20 -22.83
N GLY A 45 29.52 28.74 -24.04
CA GLY A 45 30.60 28.43 -24.98
C GLY A 45 31.66 29.55 -25.15
N ALA A 46 31.48 30.72 -24.51
CA ALA A 46 32.37 31.86 -24.63
C ALA A 46 32.98 32.26 -23.28
N ASP A 47 34.29 32.61 -23.26
CA ASP A 47 35.03 33.08 -22.07
C ASP A 47 34.59 34.50 -21.63
N LEU A 48 33.35 34.64 -21.24
CA LEU A 48 32.78 35.87 -20.63
C LEU A 48 32.61 35.63 -19.12
N ASP A 49 33.67 35.89 -18.36
CA ASP A 49 33.79 35.49 -16.96
C ASP A 49 32.57 35.82 -16.07
N SER A 50 32.05 37.05 -16.08
CA SER A 50 30.95 37.48 -15.21
C SER A 50 29.57 36.99 -15.67
N LEU A 51 29.31 36.98 -16.98
CA LEU A 51 28.02 36.51 -17.53
C LEU A 51 27.95 34.99 -17.51
N GLY A 52 29.04 34.30 -17.76
CA GLY A 52 29.14 32.86 -17.65
C GLY A 52 28.89 32.38 -16.22
N ASP A 53 29.42 33.07 -15.22
CA ASP A 53 29.20 32.77 -13.82
C ASP A 53 27.73 32.99 -13.41
N PHE A 54 27.11 34.09 -13.84
CA PHE A 54 25.67 34.33 -13.59
C PHE A 54 24.82 33.20 -14.22
N CYS A 55 25.09 32.84 -15.45
CA CYS A 55 24.37 31.78 -16.14
C CYS A 55 24.50 30.43 -15.42
N ARG A 56 25.66 30.07 -14.92
CA ARG A 56 25.92 28.80 -14.23
C ARG A 56 25.34 28.79 -12.81
N THR A 57 25.50 29.87 -12.06
CA THR A 57 25.17 29.89 -10.62
C THR A 57 23.77 30.36 -10.36
N THR A 58 23.14 31.15 -11.22
CA THR A 58 21.82 31.75 -10.99
C THR A 58 20.76 31.21 -11.97
N TYR A 59 20.98 31.41 -13.28
CA TYR A 59 19.99 31.05 -14.29
C TYR A 59 19.80 29.52 -14.40
N GLN A 60 20.89 28.77 -14.54
CA GLN A 60 20.82 27.33 -14.79
C GLN A 60 20.10 26.54 -13.70
N PRO A 61 20.31 26.77 -12.39
CA PRO A 61 19.54 26.09 -11.34
C PRO A 61 18.04 26.40 -11.40
N ILE A 62 17.64 27.62 -11.77
CA ILE A 62 16.23 28.03 -11.92
C ILE A 62 15.60 27.31 -13.13
N ALA A 63 16.31 27.25 -14.25
CA ALA A 63 15.85 26.49 -15.43
C ALA A 63 15.74 24.98 -15.16
N TRP A 64 16.66 24.42 -14.37
CA TRP A 64 16.57 23.04 -13.89
C TRP A 64 15.37 22.82 -12.97
N MET A 65 15.07 23.75 -12.07
CA MET A 65 13.88 23.68 -11.21
C MET A 65 12.59 23.70 -12.06
N GLN A 66 12.54 24.52 -13.12
CA GLN A 66 11.41 24.56 -14.05
C GLN A 66 11.22 23.21 -14.76
N SER A 67 12.30 22.66 -15.31
CA SER A 67 12.28 21.36 -16.00
C SER A 67 11.92 20.21 -15.06
N ALA A 68 12.47 20.20 -13.84
CA ALA A 68 12.16 19.22 -12.80
C ALA A 68 10.70 19.30 -12.37
N SER A 69 10.11 20.50 -12.29
CA SER A 69 8.70 20.71 -11.97
C SER A 69 7.79 20.10 -13.05
N ILE A 70 8.09 20.34 -14.32
CA ILE A 70 7.34 19.74 -15.44
C ILE A 70 7.48 18.20 -15.41
N ALA A 71 8.68 17.68 -15.28
CA ALA A 71 8.94 16.25 -15.23
C ALA A 71 8.20 15.58 -14.05
N SER A 72 8.23 16.20 -12.87
CA SER A 72 7.51 15.76 -11.66
C SER A 72 6.01 15.69 -11.88
N ALA A 73 5.41 16.71 -12.52
CA ALA A 73 3.99 16.72 -12.85
C ALA A 73 3.63 15.60 -13.85
N ILE A 74 4.46 15.40 -14.88
CA ILE A 74 4.25 14.32 -15.86
C ILE A 74 4.29 12.95 -15.18
N VAL A 75 5.28 12.70 -14.31
CA VAL A 75 5.40 11.43 -13.57
C VAL A 75 4.15 11.19 -12.72
N ALA A 76 3.63 12.21 -12.02
CA ALA A 76 2.41 12.09 -11.23
C ALA A 76 1.20 11.70 -12.09
N ILE A 77 1.02 12.34 -13.24
CA ILE A 77 -0.06 12.04 -14.18
C ILE A 77 0.06 10.62 -14.73
N VAL A 78 1.25 10.22 -15.16
CA VAL A 78 1.52 8.87 -15.69
C VAL A 78 1.23 7.80 -14.65
N LEU A 79 1.62 8.01 -13.39
CA LEU A 79 1.29 7.09 -12.29
C LEU A 79 -0.22 6.94 -12.11
N LEU A 80 -0.96 8.03 -12.03
CA LEU A 80 -2.41 7.99 -11.85
C LEU A 80 -3.12 7.30 -13.04
N LEU A 81 -2.70 7.58 -14.25
CA LEU A 81 -3.26 6.94 -15.45
C LEU A 81 -2.90 5.45 -15.50
N SER A 82 -1.68 5.09 -15.10
CA SER A 82 -1.24 3.69 -15.08
C SER A 82 -2.09 2.83 -14.12
N TYR A 83 -2.49 3.36 -12.96
CA TYR A 83 -3.34 2.61 -12.03
C TYR A 83 -4.71 2.30 -12.63
N SER A 84 -5.34 3.27 -13.29
CA SER A 84 -6.62 3.05 -13.96
C SER A 84 -6.48 2.08 -15.15
N GLY A 85 -5.43 2.24 -15.94
CA GLY A 85 -5.15 1.37 -17.10
C GLY A 85 -4.87 -0.07 -16.69
N LEU A 86 -3.96 -0.26 -15.71
CA LEU A 86 -3.59 -1.59 -15.22
C LEU A 86 -4.74 -2.28 -14.49
N SER A 87 -5.57 -1.54 -13.75
CA SER A 87 -6.78 -2.08 -13.12
C SER A 87 -7.76 -2.60 -14.17
N LYS A 88 -8.02 -1.85 -15.23
CA LYS A 88 -8.88 -2.29 -16.35
C LYS A 88 -8.28 -3.51 -17.08
N PHE A 89 -6.97 -3.50 -17.32
CA PHE A 89 -6.26 -4.62 -17.95
C PHE A 89 -6.30 -5.89 -17.09
N ALA A 90 -6.10 -5.76 -15.78
CA ALA A 90 -6.17 -6.89 -14.86
C ALA A 90 -7.59 -7.47 -14.80
N GLY A 91 -8.62 -6.61 -14.87
CA GLY A 91 -10.01 -7.00 -14.82
C GLY A 91 -10.32 -7.84 -13.58
N LYS A 92 -11.13 -8.90 -13.76
CA LYS A 92 -11.51 -9.85 -12.70
C LYS A 92 -10.62 -11.10 -12.67
N ASN A 93 -9.46 -11.08 -13.31
CA ASN A 93 -8.57 -12.24 -13.37
C ASN A 93 -7.69 -12.29 -12.11
N ARG A 94 -7.89 -13.30 -11.26
CA ARG A 94 -7.18 -13.52 -9.99
C ARG A 94 -5.66 -13.55 -10.17
N LYS A 95 -5.16 -14.31 -11.15
CA LYS A 95 -3.72 -14.43 -11.44
C LYS A 95 -3.10 -13.09 -11.85
N ARG A 96 -3.81 -12.33 -12.71
CA ARG A 96 -3.34 -11.01 -13.15
C ARG A 96 -3.27 -10.03 -11.98
N ILE A 97 -4.32 -9.95 -11.16
CA ILE A 97 -4.32 -9.06 -9.98
C ILE A 97 -3.24 -9.47 -8.99
N ALA A 98 -3.10 -10.77 -8.70
CA ALA A 98 -2.08 -11.26 -7.79
C ALA A 98 -0.63 -11.00 -8.26
N THR A 99 -0.42 -10.83 -9.57
CA THR A 99 0.89 -10.48 -10.12
C THR A 99 1.09 -8.96 -10.25
N ILE A 100 0.09 -8.25 -10.79
CA ILE A 100 0.20 -6.82 -11.12
C ILE A 100 0.19 -5.97 -9.85
N PHE A 101 -0.73 -6.24 -8.92
CA PHE A 101 -0.96 -5.37 -7.76
C PHE A 101 0.27 -5.29 -6.83
N PRO A 102 0.89 -6.40 -6.36
CA PRO A 102 2.08 -6.32 -5.51
C PRO A 102 3.26 -5.62 -6.19
N THR A 103 3.48 -5.91 -7.47
CA THR A 103 4.54 -5.27 -8.27
C THR A 103 4.29 -3.76 -8.40
N LEU A 104 3.04 -3.38 -8.66
CA LEU A 104 2.63 -1.99 -8.78
C LEU A 104 2.81 -1.23 -7.46
N VAL A 105 2.47 -1.83 -6.31
CA VAL A 105 2.71 -1.24 -4.98
C VAL A 105 4.20 -0.96 -4.78
N THR A 106 5.05 -1.95 -5.06
CA THR A 106 6.51 -1.80 -4.89
C THR A 106 7.09 -0.71 -5.80
N ILE A 107 6.75 -0.73 -7.09
CA ILE A 107 7.21 0.31 -8.04
C ILE A 107 6.70 1.69 -7.62
N SER A 108 5.44 1.78 -7.19
CA SER A 108 4.85 3.05 -6.75
C SER A 108 5.57 3.66 -5.56
N LEU A 109 5.95 2.86 -4.58
CA LEU A 109 6.69 3.34 -3.40
C LEU A 109 8.09 3.82 -3.75
N ILE A 110 8.78 3.12 -4.67
CA ILE A 110 10.10 3.54 -5.16
C ILE A 110 10.00 4.86 -5.92
N VAL A 111 9.04 4.96 -6.86
CA VAL A 111 8.84 6.19 -7.65
C VAL A 111 8.41 7.35 -6.75
N LEU A 112 7.52 7.10 -5.76
CA LEU A 112 7.12 8.10 -4.77
C LEU A 112 8.29 8.59 -3.93
N SER A 113 9.19 7.71 -3.53
CA SER A 113 10.39 8.10 -2.79
C SER A 113 11.26 9.08 -3.62
N GLY A 114 11.54 8.74 -4.88
CA GLY A 114 12.24 9.63 -5.80
C GLY A 114 11.49 10.96 -6.05
N GLN A 115 10.19 10.87 -6.23
CA GLN A 115 9.30 12.02 -6.41
C GLN A 115 9.32 12.97 -5.20
N THR A 116 9.31 12.41 -3.98
CA THR A 116 9.40 13.19 -2.73
C THR A 116 10.72 13.95 -2.63
N LEU A 117 11.83 13.35 -3.04
CA LEU A 117 13.14 14.02 -3.08
C LEU A 117 13.15 15.17 -4.09
N ILE A 118 12.65 14.94 -5.30
CA ILE A 118 12.62 15.95 -6.37
C ILE A 118 11.70 17.11 -5.94
N GLN A 119 10.51 16.83 -5.44
CA GLN A 119 9.57 17.85 -4.98
C GLN A 119 10.11 18.60 -3.74
N GLY A 120 10.79 17.91 -2.85
CA GLY A 120 11.48 18.53 -1.71
C GLY A 120 12.56 19.49 -2.15
N ALA A 121 13.38 19.12 -3.15
CA ALA A 121 14.40 19.98 -3.72
C ALA A 121 13.77 21.20 -4.43
N ILE A 122 12.70 21.01 -5.20
CA ILE A 122 11.93 22.09 -5.84
C ILE A 122 11.39 23.07 -4.78
N LEU A 123 10.78 22.55 -3.72
CA LEU A 123 10.19 23.39 -2.67
C LEU A 123 11.27 24.16 -1.90
N THR A 124 12.36 23.49 -1.53
CA THR A 124 13.48 24.08 -0.79
C THR A 124 14.16 25.18 -1.61
N TYR A 125 14.52 24.88 -2.85
CA TYR A 125 15.19 25.83 -3.74
C TYR A 125 14.23 26.93 -4.21
N GLY A 126 12.98 26.61 -4.51
CA GLY A 126 11.95 27.58 -4.88
C GLY A 126 11.63 28.56 -3.75
N ALA A 127 11.58 28.11 -2.49
CA ALA A 127 11.44 28.99 -1.34
C ALA A 127 12.64 29.91 -1.18
N TYR A 128 13.87 29.38 -1.32
CA TYR A 128 15.09 30.19 -1.28
C TYR A 128 15.08 31.30 -2.35
N VAL A 129 14.78 30.94 -3.59
CA VAL A 129 14.75 31.90 -4.71
C VAL A 129 13.63 32.91 -4.53
N ALA A 130 12.44 32.49 -4.12
CA ALA A 130 11.32 33.41 -3.88
C ALA A 130 11.61 34.41 -2.76
N GLU A 131 12.17 33.97 -1.62
CA GLU A 131 12.50 34.87 -0.51
C GLU A 131 13.65 35.81 -0.87
N SER A 132 14.71 35.33 -1.52
CA SER A 132 15.84 36.14 -1.92
C SER A 132 15.44 37.23 -2.92
N THR A 133 14.55 36.92 -3.86
CA THR A 133 14.12 37.83 -4.93
C THR A 133 13.04 38.79 -4.48
N ALA A 134 12.01 38.32 -3.73
CA ALA A 134 10.88 39.16 -3.33
C ALA A 134 11.11 39.96 -2.05
N ILE A 135 11.84 39.41 -1.07
CA ILE A 135 11.94 39.98 0.30
C ILE A 135 13.37 40.48 0.58
N GLY A 136 14.38 39.95 -0.15
CA GLY A 136 15.78 40.24 0.10
C GLY A 136 16.32 39.70 1.43
N ARG A 137 15.56 38.80 2.08
CA ARG A 137 15.93 38.10 3.32
C ARG A 137 15.55 36.63 3.20
N VAL A 138 16.45 35.74 3.63
CA VAL A 138 16.28 34.28 3.52
C VAL A 138 16.20 33.65 4.90
N HIS A 139 15.13 32.87 5.13
CA HIS A 139 14.92 32.13 6.38
C HIS A 139 15.55 30.74 6.30
N PHE A 140 16.89 30.65 6.36
CA PHE A 140 17.65 29.41 6.19
C PHE A 140 17.18 28.25 7.08
N VAL A 141 16.74 28.53 8.32
CA VAL A 141 16.24 27.50 9.24
C VAL A 141 14.95 26.87 8.72
N ALA A 142 14.00 27.68 8.26
CA ALA A 142 12.72 27.19 7.72
C ALA A 142 12.95 26.37 6.46
N ILE A 143 13.78 26.87 5.55
CA ILE A 143 14.14 26.17 4.30
C ILE A 143 14.87 24.85 4.59
N GLY A 144 15.78 24.85 5.58
CA GLY A 144 16.50 23.67 6.02
C GLY A 144 15.57 22.59 6.60
N ILE A 145 14.54 22.98 7.36
CA ILE A 145 13.52 22.07 7.90
C ILE A 145 12.73 21.41 6.75
N ILE A 146 12.34 22.16 5.72
CA ILE A 146 11.63 21.64 4.55
C ILE A 146 12.49 20.58 3.84
N GLY A 147 13.76 20.89 3.55
CA GLY A 147 14.68 19.97 2.87
C GLY A 147 14.93 18.70 3.69
N LEU A 148 15.18 18.83 4.99
CA LEU A 148 15.38 17.70 5.89
C LEU A 148 14.11 16.84 6.00
N GLY A 149 12.94 17.46 6.09
CA GLY A 149 11.65 16.78 6.11
C GLY A 149 11.42 15.94 4.85
N ALA A 150 11.75 16.46 3.67
CA ALA A 150 11.66 15.73 2.42
C ALA A 150 12.63 14.53 2.36
N LEU A 151 13.87 14.69 2.82
CA LEU A 151 14.85 13.61 2.91
C LEU A 151 14.37 12.50 3.84
N LEU A 152 13.92 12.84 5.04
CA LEU A 152 13.41 11.86 6.01
C LEU A 152 12.16 11.14 5.48
N SER A 153 11.23 11.86 4.86
CA SER A 153 10.03 11.27 4.26
C SER A 153 10.37 10.29 3.14
N SER A 154 11.30 10.63 2.26
CA SER A 154 11.76 9.73 1.20
C SER A 154 12.40 8.46 1.78
N LEU A 155 13.24 8.60 2.80
CA LEU A 155 13.88 7.46 3.46
C LEU A 155 12.84 6.52 4.12
N LEU A 156 11.83 7.11 4.79
CA LEU A 156 10.73 6.34 5.38
C LEU A 156 9.93 5.57 4.32
N LEU A 157 9.69 6.14 3.14
CA LEU A 157 9.03 5.45 2.03
C LEU A 157 9.85 4.27 1.52
N ILE A 158 11.18 4.41 1.41
CA ILE A 158 12.07 3.30 1.04
C ILE A 158 11.99 2.18 2.09
N VAL A 159 12.11 2.51 3.37
CA VAL A 159 12.03 1.53 4.47
C VAL A 159 10.67 0.83 4.47
N SER A 160 9.58 1.55 4.20
CA SER A 160 8.23 1.00 4.10
C SER A 160 8.10 -0.01 2.97
N THR A 161 8.78 0.21 1.83
CA THR A 161 8.82 -0.73 0.71
C THR A 161 9.35 -2.10 1.13
N PHE A 162 10.44 -2.12 1.92
CA PHE A 162 11.02 -3.36 2.44
C PHE A 162 10.13 -4.03 3.49
N LYS A 163 9.40 -3.26 4.29
CA LYS A 163 8.48 -3.81 5.31
C LYS A 163 7.26 -4.48 4.68
N LEU A 164 6.68 -3.88 3.63
CA LEU A 164 5.55 -4.46 2.90
C LEU A 164 5.89 -5.76 2.17
N SER A 165 7.17 -5.95 1.81
CA SER A 165 7.65 -7.17 1.17
C SER A 165 7.90 -8.33 2.15
N LYS A 166 7.94 -8.07 3.46
CA LYS A 166 8.11 -9.12 4.46
C LYS A 166 6.78 -9.84 4.69
N LYS A 167 6.83 -11.17 4.76
CA LYS A 167 5.70 -11.98 5.22
C LYS A 167 5.27 -11.47 6.60
N GLN A 168 4.02 -11.05 6.72
CA GLN A 168 3.47 -10.66 8.02
C GLN A 168 3.35 -11.92 8.88
N SER A 169 3.87 -11.85 10.10
CA SER A 169 3.62 -12.85 11.13
C SER A 169 2.32 -12.51 11.83
N GLN A 170 1.39 -13.47 11.87
CA GLN A 170 0.11 -13.33 12.57
C GLN A 170 0.28 -13.87 13.99
N PHE A 171 0.09 -13.01 14.99
CA PHE A 171 0.09 -13.45 16.39
C PHE A 171 -1.27 -14.01 16.75
N VAL A 172 -1.30 -15.17 17.42
CA VAL A 172 -2.52 -15.86 17.82
C VAL A 172 -2.34 -16.43 19.22
N MET A 173 -3.33 -16.20 20.08
CA MET A 173 -3.41 -16.86 21.37
C MET A 173 -3.95 -18.28 21.18
N GLY A 174 -3.07 -19.23 20.93
CA GLY A 174 -3.46 -20.61 20.66
C GLY A 174 -2.31 -21.58 20.81
N GLU A 175 -2.58 -22.84 20.57
CA GLU A 175 -1.63 -23.94 20.65
C GLU A 175 -1.72 -24.79 19.39
N SER A 176 -0.56 -25.21 18.88
CA SER A 176 -0.50 -26.16 17.76
C SER A 176 -0.90 -27.53 18.24
N LEU A 177 -1.81 -28.19 17.52
CA LEU A 177 -2.24 -29.55 17.84
C LEU A 177 -1.13 -30.55 17.53
N ASN A 178 -0.66 -31.27 18.56
CA ASN A 178 0.19 -32.43 18.36
C ASN A 178 -0.62 -33.60 17.82
N SER A 179 -0.16 -34.20 16.73
CA SER A 179 -0.84 -35.28 16.01
C SER A 179 -1.11 -36.56 16.84
N SER A 180 -0.49 -36.70 18.02
CA SER A 180 -0.64 -37.89 18.85
C SER A 180 -1.76 -37.83 19.89
N GLU A 181 -2.30 -36.63 20.19
CA GLU A 181 -3.30 -36.45 21.27
C GLU A 181 -4.70 -36.12 20.74
N HIS A 182 -4.83 -35.68 19.48
CA HIS A 182 -6.09 -35.21 18.89
C HIS A 182 -6.39 -35.81 17.50
N ASP A 183 -6.27 -37.13 17.39
CA ASP A 183 -6.41 -37.90 16.15
C ASP A 183 -7.77 -37.67 15.44
N GLU A 184 -8.86 -37.54 16.20
CA GLU A 184 -10.19 -37.37 15.60
C GLU A 184 -10.35 -36.04 14.84
N LEU A 185 -9.83 -34.94 15.41
CA LEU A 185 -9.94 -33.61 14.77
C LEU A 185 -9.02 -33.54 13.54
N LYS A 186 -7.81 -34.09 13.67
CA LYS A 186 -6.89 -34.18 12.54
C LYS A 186 -7.45 -35.02 11.41
N THR A 187 -7.99 -36.19 11.72
CA THR A 187 -8.63 -37.07 10.73
C THR A 187 -9.80 -36.34 10.04
N LEU A 188 -10.61 -35.59 10.79
CA LEU A 188 -11.69 -34.81 10.20
C LEU A 188 -11.18 -33.78 9.20
N VAL A 189 -10.10 -33.03 9.52
CA VAL A 189 -9.50 -32.05 8.63
C VAL A 189 -8.88 -32.71 7.39
N ASP A 190 -8.16 -33.81 7.59
CA ASP A 190 -7.53 -34.58 6.49
C ASP A 190 -8.60 -35.16 5.54
N ASP A 191 -9.69 -35.72 6.06
CA ASP A 191 -10.82 -36.23 5.29
C ASP A 191 -11.48 -35.13 4.44
N VAL A 192 -11.74 -33.97 5.07
CA VAL A 192 -12.31 -32.82 4.36
C VAL A 192 -11.38 -32.31 3.27
N ALA A 193 -10.10 -32.17 3.56
CA ALA A 193 -9.11 -31.76 2.55
C ALA A 193 -9.03 -32.74 1.38
N GLN A 194 -9.09 -34.05 1.66
CA GLN A 194 -9.06 -35.09 0.65
C GLN A 194 -10.31 -35.05 -0.26
N ILE A 195 -11.51 -34.92 0.34
CA ILE A 195 -12.77 -34.82 -0.42
C ILE A 195 -12.72 -33.62 -1.37
N LEU A 196 -12.25 -32.48 -0.89
CA LEU A 196 -12.17 -31.24 -1.67
C LEU A 196 -11.03 -31.20 -2.66
N GLY A 197 -10.03 -32.10 -2.57
CA GLY A 197 -8.77 -31.98 -3.29
C GLY A 197 -8.02 -30.68 -2.94
N ALA A 198 -8.20 -30.18 -1.71
CA ALA A 198 -7.54 -29.02 -1.18
C ALA A 198 -6.18 -29.38 -0.58
N VAL A 199 -5.33 -28.37 -0.35
CA VAL A 199 -4.05 -28.56 0.34
C VAL A 199 -4.33 -28.93 1.80
N VAL A 200 -3.74 -30.01 2.28
CA VAL A 200 -3.82 -30.42 3.69
C VAL A 200 -3.00 -29.42 4.52
N PRO A 201 -3.59 -28.77 5.55
CA PRO A 201 -2.85 -27.83 6.39
C PRO A 201 -1.66 -28.52 7.09
N SER A 202 -0.49 -27.92 6.99
CA SER A 202 0.72 -28.39 7.68
C SER A 202 0.59 -28.20 9.20
N ASN A 203 -0.19 -27.22 9.63
CA ASN A 203 -0.41 -26.90 11.04
C ASN A 203 -1.90 -26.70 11.31
N ILE A 204 -2.39 -27.27 12.42
CA ILE A 204 -3.69 -26.99 12.97
C ILE A 204 -3.48 -26.29 14.30
N VAL A 205 -3.98 -25.07 14.42
CA VAL A 205 -3.86 -24.25 15.63
C VAL A 205 -5.23 -24.09 16.27
N VAL A 206 -5.32 -24.36 17.56
CA VAL A 206 -6.55 -24.19 18.32
C VAL A 206 -6.38 -23.04 19.30
N GLY A 207 -7.33 -22.11 19.35
CA GLY A 207 -7.20 -20.95 20.21
C GLY A 207 -8.55 -20.37 20.68
N LEU A 208 -8.49 -19.20 21.32
CA LEU A 208 -9.62 -18.57 21.98
C LEU A 208 -10.33 -17.53 21.13
N ASP A 209 -9.70 -17.05 20.03
CA ASP A 209 -10.32 -16.05 19.16
C ASP A 209 -11.58 -16.64 18.52
N PRO A 210 -12.71 -15.90 18.49
CA PRO A 210 -14.01 -16.41 18.01
C PRO A 210 -14.08 -16.36 16.48
N ASN A 211 -13.16 -17.04 15.81
CA ASN A 211 -13.10 -17.11 14.37
C ASN A 211 -12.49 -18.44 13.89
N PHE A 212 -12.72 -18.78 12.63
CA PHE A 212 -12.00 -19.80 11.86
C PHE A 212 -11.31 -19.12 10.71
N TRP A 213 -10.14 -19.59 10.34
CA TRP A 213 -9.43 -19.06 9.18
C TRP A 213 -8.30 -19.97 8.75
N VAL A 214 -7.90 -19.84 7.50
CA VAL A 214 -6.71 -20.45 6.93
C VAL A 214 -5.71 -19.38 6.48
N THR A 215 -4.42 -19.66 6.62
CA THR A 215 -3.36 -18.74 6.20
C THR A 215 -2.10 -19.49 5.76
N ASN A 216 -1.34 -18.85 4.86
CA ASN A 216 0.04 -19.24 4.52
C ASN A 216 1.07 -18.27 5.13
N ALA A 217 0.62 -17.30 5.94
CA ALA A 217 1.51 -16.43 6.70
C ALA A 217 2.15 -17.23 7.85
N GLU A 218 3.27 -16.74 8.36
CA GLU A 218 3.85 -17.27 9.59
C GLU A 218 2.89 -17.03 10.75
N VAL A 219 2.52 -18.08 11.49
CA VAL A 219 1.68 -18.00 12.70
C VAL A 219 2.57 -18.08 13.94
N ASN A 220 2.48 -17.07 14.78
CA ASN A 220 3.19 -17.01 16.06
C ASN A 220 2.19 -17.23 17.20
N THR A 221 2.31 -18.37 17.89
CA THR A 221 1.48 -18.72 19.04
C THR A 221 2.01 -18.21 20.39
N GLY A 222 3.12 -17.44 20.34
CA GLY A 222 3.85 -17.04 21.55
C GLY A 222 4.81 -18.13 22.09
N LYS A 223 4.51 -19.40 21.84
CA LYS A 223 5.38 -20.55 22.15
C LYS A 223 6.21 -20.98 20.95
N GLU A 224 5.59 -20.95 19.76
CA GLU A 224 6.14 -21.48 18.52
C GLU A 224 5.89 -20.53 17.34
N ARG A 225 6.73 -20.66 16.31
CA ARG A 225 6.54 -20.02 15.02
C ARG A 225 6.29 -21.07 13.97
N LEU A 226 5.07 -21.12 13.48
CA LEU A 226 4.60 -22.10 12.53
C LEU A 226 4.68 -21.52 11.11
N GLN A 227 5.27 -22.27 10.20
CA GLN A 227 5.37 -21.91 8.78
C GLN A 227 4.57 -22.92 7.94
N GLY A 228 4.11 -22.49 6.78
CA GLY A 228 3.27 -23.27 5.88
C GLY A 228 1.79 -23.03 6.09
N GLU A 229 0.99 -23.85 5.43
CA GLU A 229 -0.47 -23.76 5.49
C GLU A 229 -0.95 -24.06 6.92
N SER A 230 -1.63 -23.11 7.53
CA SER A 230 -2.15 -23.22 8.88
C SER A 230 -3.65 -23.02 8.89
N LEU A 231 -4.37 -23.94 9.54
CA LEU A 231 -5.79 -23.85 9.83
C LEU A 231 -5.96 -23.48 11.31
N TYR A 232 -6.66 -22.38 11.57
CA TYR A 232 -7.03 -21.97 12.93
C TYR A 232 -8.46 -22.36 13.25
N LEU A 233 -8.65 -22.99 14.42
CA LEU A 233 -9.93 -23.45 14.92
C LEU A 233 -10.23 -22.80 16.28
N SER A 234 -11.38 -22.17 16.38
CA SER A 234 -11.84 -21.54 17.61
C SER A 234 -12.40 -22.57 18.59
N LEU A 235 -11.74 -22.74 19.73
CA LEU A 235 -12.19 -23.62 20.79
C LEU A 235 -13.58 -23.26 21.35
N PRO A 236 -13.88 -21.96 21.63
CA PRO A 236 -15.20 -21.55 22.05
C PRO A 236 -16.31 -21.87 21.03
N LEU A 237 -16.02 -21.62 19.74
CA LEU A 237 -17.02 -21.85 18.69
C LEU A 237 -17.23 -23.34 18.41
N MET A 238 -16.19 -24.17 18.49
CA MET A 238 -16.34 -25.62 18.34
C MET A 238 -17.28 -26.22 19.37
N ARG A 239 -17.43 -25.63 20.56
CA ARG A 239 -18.37 -26.11 21.60
C ARG A 239 -19.83 -25.93 21.27
N ILE A 240 -20.18 -24.98 20.41
CA ILE A 240 -21.57 -24.68 20.02
C ILE A 240 -21.96 -25.29 18.68
N LEU A 241 -20.97 -25.75 17.91
CA LEU A 241 -21.18 -26.37 16.61
C LEU A 241 -21.42 -27.87 16.75
N THR A 242 -22.32 -28.41 15.92
CA THR A 242 -22.43 -29.83 15.68
C THR A 242 -21.25 -30.32 14.80
N LYS A 243 -21.09 -31.64 14.70
CA LYS A 243 -20.02 -32.22 13.86
C LYS A 243 -20.16 -31.82 12.38
N ASP A 244 -21.40 -31.80 11.87
CA ASP A 244 -21.67 -31.42 10.47
C ASP A 244 -21.45 -29.93 10.26
N GLU A 245 -21.82 -29.08 11.22
CA GLU A 245 -21.53 -27.63 11.16
C GLU A 245 -20.03 -27.35 11.18
N LEU A 246 -19.27 -28.03 12.06
CA LEU A 246 -17.82 -27.90 12.10
C LEU A 246 -17.19 -28.37 10.79
N LYS A 247 -17.68 -29.51 10.22
CA LYS A 247 -17.23 -30.03 8.94
C LYS A 247 -17.51 -29.04 7.80
N ALA A 248 -18.68 -28.39 7.80
CA ALA A 248 -19.02 -27.35 6.84
C ALA A 248 -18.07 -26.16 6.92
N ILE A 249 -17.78 -25.65 8.14
CA ILE A 249 -16.84 -24.53 8.34
C ILE A 249 -15.42 -24.91 7.89
N ILE A 250 -14.94 -26.10 8.28
CA ILE A 250 -13.60 -26.57 7.82
C ILE A 250 -13.58 -26.67 6.29
N GLY A 251 -14.68 -27.16 5.67
CA GLY A 251 -14.81 -27.22 4.22
C GLY A 251 -14.79 -25.85 3.54
N HIS A 252 -15.44 -24.85 4.14
CA HIS A 252 -15.40 -23.46 3.69
C HIS A 252 -13.95 -22.93 3.74
N GLU A 253 -13.29 -23.05 4.90
CA GLU A 253 -11.93 -22.55 5.09
C GLU A 253 -10.91 -23.24 4.15
N LEU A 254 -10.98 -24.56 4.03
CA LEU A 254 -10.11 -25.30 3.11
C LEU A 254 -10.43 -25.01 1.64
N GLY A 255 -11.65 -24.57 1.33
CA GLY A 255 -12.03 -24.07 0.01
C GLY A 255 -11.12 -22.94 -0.48
N HIS A 256 -10.64 -22.10 0.43
CA HIS A 256 -9.68 -21.04 0.13
C HIS A 256 -8.26 -21.55 -0.19
N PHE A 257 -7.95 -22.80 0.05
CA PHE A 257 -6.71 -23.47 -0.35
C PHE A 257 -6.86 -24.34 -1.60
N ARG A 258 -7.90 -24.10 -2.39
CA ARG A 258 -8.20 -24.85 -3.61
C ARG A 258 -7.80 -24.05 -4.86
N GLY A 259 -7.02 -24.65 -5.74
CA GLY A 259 -6.74 -24.13 -7.08
C GLY A 259 -6.09 -22.75 -7.14
N ASP A 260 -6.63 -21.87 -7.98
CA ASP A 260 -6.10 -20.52 -8.24
C ASP A 260 -6.25 -19.57 -7.04
N ASP A 261 -7.09 -19.91 -6.08
CA ASP A 261 -7.33 -19.13 -4.87
C ASP A 261 -6.11 -19.12 -3.94
N THR A 262 -5.41 -20.25 -3.87
CA THR A 262 -4.13 -20.35 -3.13
C THR A 262 -3.11 -19.35 -3.65
N TYR A 263 -2.98 -19.19 -4.99
CA TYR A 263 -2.05 -18.24 -5.58
C TYR A 263 -2.41 -16.77 -5.25
N TYR A 264 -3.71 -16.46 -5.28
CA TYR A 264 -4.23 -15.13 -4.91
C TYR A 264 -3.99 -14.83 -3.43
N SER A 265 -4.29 -15.77 -2.55
CA SER A 265 -4.09 -15.65 -1.10
C SER A 265 -2.61 -15.49 -0.73
N LEU A 266 -1.71 -16.20 -1.42
CA LEU A 266 -0.27 -16.12 -1.16
C LEU A 266 0.37 -14.80 -1.59
N ARG A 267 -0.04 -14.24 -2.71
CA ARG A 267 0.64 -13.10 -3.33
C ARG A 267 -0.07 -11.78 -3.13
N PHE A 268 -1.39 -11.77 -3.25
CA PHE A 268 -2.17 -10.54 -3.20
C PHE A 268 -2.56 -10.16 -1.77
N ALA A 269 -3.16 -11.10 -1.02
CA ALA A 269 -3.75 -10.80 0.27
C ALA A 269 -2.77 -10.15 1.27
N PRO A 270 -1.52 -10.64 1.44
CA PRO A 270 -0.57 -10.03 2.36
C PRO A 270 -0.20 -8.59 1.99
N VAL A 271 -0.02 -8.32 0.69
CA VAL A 271 0.34 -6.98 0.21
C VAL A 271 -0.84 -6.02 0.37
N TYR A 272 -2.05 -6.48 0.08
CA TYR A 272 -3.26 -5.67 0.24
C TYR A 272 -3.56 -5.36 1.71
N ALA A 273 -3.39 -6.35 2.60
CA ALA A 273 -3.51 -6.15 4.05
C ALA A 273 -2.42 -5.19 4.58
N GLY A 274 -1.17 -5.38 4.16
CA GLY A 274 -0.06 -4.49 4.52
C GLY A 274 -0.29 -3.05 4.05
N LEU A 275 -0.79 -2.85 2.83
CA LEU A 275 -1.16 -1.54 2.32
C LEU A 275 -2.27 -0.90 3.15
N ASN A 276 -3.31 -1.66 3.51
CA ASN A 276 -4.39 -1.15 4.36
C ASN A 276 -3.88 -0.74 5.75
N ALA A 277 -3.06 -1.58 6.40
CA ALA A 277 -2.46 -1.27 7.69
C ALA A 277 -1.55 -0.03 7.64
N ALA A 278 -0.75 0.11 6.57
CA ALA A 278 0.08 1.29 6.36
C ALA A 278 -0.76 2.56 6.17
N LEU A 279 -1.84 2.49 5.38
CA LEU A 279 -2.74 3.62 5.19
C LEU A 279 -3.47 4.00 6.49
N SER A 280 -3.96 3.03 7.27
CA SER A 280 -4.59 3.29 8.57
C SER A 280 -3.61 3.96 9.54
N SER A 281 -2.39 3.42 9.66
CA SER A 281 -1.39 4.00 10.56
C SER A 281 -0.97 5.42 10.19
N MET A 282 -1.05 5.79 8.91
CA MET A 282 -0.77 7.14 8.43
C MET A 282 -1.94 8.10 8.66
N THR A 283 -3.17 7.58 8.78
CA THR A 283 -4.38 8.39 9.02
C THR A 283 -4.73 8.51 10.50
N ASP A 284 -4.37 7.52 11.32
CA ASP A 284 -4.69 7.48 12.76
C ASP A 284 -3.64 8.17 13.64
N SER A 285 -2.52 8.62 13.08
CA SER A 285 -1.50 9.34 13.86
C SER A 285 -2.04 10.72 14.26
N GLU A 286 -2.38 10.89 15.54
CA GLU A 286 -2.78 12.16 16.18
C GLU A 286 -1.69 13.26 16.12
N ASN A 287 -0.52 12.95 15.60
CA ASN A 287 0.57 13.91 15.40
C ASN A 287 0.41 14.63 14.05
N GLU A 288 -0.19 15.81 14.08
CA GLU A 288 -0.39 16.71 12.94
C GLU A 288 0.87 16.97 12.09
N SER A 289 2.06 16.90 12.68
CA SER A 289 3.32 17.20 12.00
C SER A 289 3.80 16.12 11.03
N GLY A 290 3.43 14.84 11.24
CA GLY A 290 3.75 13.73 10.31
C GLY A 290 2.83 13.67 9.09
N SER A 291 1.64 14.24 9.23
CA SER A 291 0.55 14.16 8.25
C SER A 291 0.87 14.89 6.92
N ILE A 292 1.47 16.08 6.96
CA ILE A 292 1.66 16.91 5.76
C ILE A 292 2.68 16.30 4.80
N ALA A 293 3.78 15.77 5.29
CA ALA A 293 4.85 15.20 4.47
C ALA A 293 4.45 13.87 3.80
N THR A 294 3.56 13.10 4.43
CA THR A 294 3.08 11.81 3.91
C THR A 294 1.82 11.93 3.04
N PHE A 295 1.18 13.10 3.03
CA PHE A 295 -0.09 13.35 2.35
C PHE A 295 -0.10 12.95 0.86
N PRO A 296 0.93 13.29 0.04
CA PRO A 296 0.97 12.88 -1.36
C PRO A 296 1.05 11.36 -1.53
N ALA A 297 1.80 10.67 -0.68
CA ALA A 297 1.91 9.22 -0.69
C ALA A 297 0.58 8.55 -0.34
N VAL A 298 -0.07 9.02 0.73
CA VAL A 298 -1.40 8.53 1.15
C VAL A 298 -2.43 8.74 0.04
N ALA A 299 -2.45 9.93 -0.59
CA ALA A 299 -3.38 10.25 -1.68
C ALA A 299 -3.19 9.33 -2.89
N LEU A 300 -1.94 9.03 -3.26
CA LEU A 300 -1.63 8.16 -4.39
C LEU A 300 -1.98 6.70 -4.10
N LEU A 301 -1.58 6.18 -2.94
CA LEU A 301 -1.86 4.80 -2.53
C LEU A 301 -3.36 4.55 -2.35
N ASN A 302 -4.10 5.51 -1.78
CA ASN A 302 -5.57 5.44 -1.71
C ASN A 302 -6.22 5.45 -3.09
N TYR A 303 -5.72 6.23 -4.02
CA TYR A 303 -6.23 6.22 -5.39
C TYR A 303 -5.95 4.88 -6.07
N MET A 304 -4.75 4.33 -5.93
CA MET A 304 -4.41 2.99 -6.43
C MET A 304 -5.36 1.93 -5.86
N LYS A 305 -5.57 1.91 -4.53
CA LYS A 305 -6.52 1.03 -3.86
C LYS A 305 -7.93 1.17 -4.44
N SER A 306 -8.40 2.42 -4.62
CA SER A 306 -9.72 2.71 -5.19
C SER A 306 -9.86 2.23 -6.63
N ALA A 307 -8.82 2.38 -7.45
CA ALA A 307 -8.81 1.92 -8.84
C ALA A 307 -8.99 0.39 -8.97
N PHE A 308 -8.44 -0.37 -8.03
CA PHE A 308 -8.55 -1.83 -8.02
C PHE A 308 -9.75 -2.36 -7.22
N HIS A 309 -10.38 -1.51 -6.40
CA HIS A 309 -11.41 -1.92 -5.44
C HIS A 309 -12.57 -2.70 -6.05
N GLN A 310 -13.11 -2.27 -7.18
CA GLN A 310 -14.23 -2.98 -7.83
C GLN A 310 -13.85 -4.39 -8.25
N ASN A 311 -12.68 -4.56 -8.87
CA ASN A 311 -12.21 -5.86 -9.31
C ASN A 311 -11.96 -6.80 -8.12
N ILE A 312 -11.32 -6.28 -7.07
CA ILE A 312 -11.04 -7.01 -5.83
C ILE A 312 -12.33 -7.43 -5.14
N SER A 313 -13.33 -6.54 -5.05
CA SER A 313 -14.61 -6.84 -4.42
C SER A 313 -15.40 -7.93 -5.16
N VAL A 314 -15.31 -7.98 -6.49
CA VAL A 314 -15.93 -9.05 -7.26
C VAL A 314 -15.21 -10.37 -7.03
N ILE A 315 -13.87 -10.38 -7.11
CA ILE A 315 -13.07 -11.58 -6.87
C ILE A 315 -13.33 -12.12 -5.45
N ASN A 316 -13.34 -11.27 -4.43
CA ASN A 316 -13.61 -11.72 -3.06
C ASN A 316 -14.98 -12.37 -2.94
N ARG A 317 -16.04 -11.80 -3.54
CA ARG A 317 -17.37 -12.43 -3.54
C ARG A 317 -17.39 -13.77 -4.28
N GLU A 318 -16.68 -13.89 -5.39
CA GLU A 318 -16.55 -15.15 -6.12
C GLU A 318 -15.82 -16.20 -5.27
N ARG A 319 -14.78 -15.80 -4.54
CA ARG A 319 -14.03 -16.66 -3.61
C ARG A 319 -14.89 -17.16 -2.47
N GLU A 320 -15.64 -16.26 -1.82
CA GLU A 320 -16.57 -16.65 -0.75
C GLU A 320 -17.63 -17.64 -1.27
N HIS A 321 -18.19 -17.38 -2.46
CA HIS A 321 -19.16 -18.28 -3.05
C HIS A 321 -18.56 -19.67 -3.39
N GLU A 322 -17.30 -19.73 -3.87
CA GLU A 322 -16.60 -20.99 -4.13
C GLU A 322 -16.27 -21.73 -2.82
N ALA A 323 -15.95 -21.00 -1.74
CA ALA A 323 -15.74 -21.56 -0.42
C ALA A 323 -17.06 -22.12 0.16
N ASP A 324 -18.17 -21.39 0.01
CA ASP A 324 -19.51 -21.89 0.39
C ASP A 324 -19.88 -23.17 -0.38
N LEU A 325 -19.62 -23.23 -1.67
CA LEU A 325 -19.83 -24.45 -2.47
C LEU A 325 -18.97 -25.60 -1.97
N SER A 326 -17.69 -25.34 -1.64
CA SER A 326 -16.79 -26.34 -1.06
C SER A 326 -17.32 -26.90 0.26
N ALA A 327 -17.91 -26.06 1.11
CA ALA A 327 -18.57 -26.50 2.34
C ALA A 327 -19.72 -27.49 2.05
N THR A 328 -20.48 -27.27 0.97
CA THR A 328 -21.62 -28.15 0.61
C THR A 328 -21.16 -29.47 -0.03
N GLU A 329 -19.93 -29.59 -0.49
CA GLU A 329 -19.35 -30.86 -0.94
C GLU A 329 -19.08 -31.82 0.23
N VAL A 330 -18.90 -31.31 1.45
CA VAL A 330 -18.50 -32.09 2.62
C VAL A 330 -19.57 -32.19 3.72
N ALA A 331 -20.56 -31.32 3.72
CA ALA A 331 -21.65 -31.29 4.68
C ALA A 331 -22.97 -30.81 4.04
N PRO A 332 -24.14 -31.08 4.63
CA PRO A 332 -25.41 -30.53 4.15
C PRO A 332 -25.39 -28.98 4.10
N PRO A 333 -26.02 -28.35 3.10
CA PRO A 333 -26.05 -26.87 3.00
C PRO A 333 -26.64 -26.18 4.25
N GLU A 334 -27.59 -26.82 4.90
CA GLU A 334 -28.23 -26.32 6.13
C GLU A 334 -27.21 -26.22 7.28
N ALA A 335 -26.23 -27.11 7.33
CA ALA A 335 -25.18 -27.11 8.35
C ALA A 335 -24.29 -25.85 8.21
N LEU A 336 -23.92 -25.43 7.00
CA LEU A 336 -23.20 -24.17 6.81
C LEU A 336 -24.06 -22.98 7.24
N ALA A 337 -25.32 -22.91 6.83
CA ALA A 337 -26.21 -21.80 7.16
C ALA A 337 -26.40 -21.64 8.66
N THR A 338 -26.65 -22.74 9.38
CA THR A 338 -26.80 -22.72 10.84
C THR A 338 -25.52 -22.43 11.59
N ALA A 339 -24.38 -22.92 11.09
CA ALA A 339 -23.05 -22.59 11.61
C ALA A 339 -22.79 -21.08 11.51
N LEU A 340 -22.96 -20.47 10.33
CA LEU A 340 -22.74 -19.04 10.12
C LEU A 340 -23.63 -18.17 11.02
N LEU A 341 -24.90 -18.55 11.24
CA LEU A 341 -25.79 -17.87 12.20
C LEU A 341 -25.24 -17.94 13.63
N LYS A 342 -24.79 -19.11 14.06
CA LYS A 342 -24.19 -19.30 15.39
C LYS A 342 -22.89 -18.49 15.54
N LEU A 343 -22.02 -18.51 14.53
CA LEU A 343 -20.78 -17.74 14.55
C LEU A 343 -21.06 -16.23 14.67
N GLY A 344 -21.98 -15.70 13.87
CA GLY A 344 -22.34 -14.29 13.92
C GLY A 344 -22.87 -13.85 15.29
N LEU A 345 -23.80 -14.63 15.89
CA LEU A 345 -24.35 -14.34 17.20
C LEU A 345 -23.32 -14.45 18.32
N TYR A 346 -22.43 -15.44 18.23
CA TYR A 346 -21.40 -15.64 19.25
C TYR A 346 -20.32 -14.56 19.17
N ALA A 347 -19.87 -14.21 17.97
CA ALA A 347 -18.86 -13.17 17.77
C ALA A 347 -19.34 -11.81 18.31
N ASP A 348 -20.61 -11.47 18.10
CA ASP A 348 -21.20 -10.24 18.66
C ASP A 348 -21.22 -10.27 20.20
N ALA A 349 -21.63 -11.39 20.79
CA ALA A 349 -21.60 -11.56 22.25
C ALA A 349 -20.16 -11.50 22.81
N TRP A 350 -19.21 -12.15 22.15
CA TRP A 350 -17.81 -12.14 22.55
C TRP A 350 -17.21 -10.73 22.51
N ASN A 351 -17.45 -9.99 21.45
CA ASN A 351 -16.96 -8.62 21.30
C ASN A 351 -17.52 -7.70 22.41
N ARG A 352 -18.78 -7.87 22.81
CA ARG A 352 -19.36 -7.11 23.93
C ARG A 352 -18.68 -7.42 25.26
N LEU A 353 -18.40 -8.72 25.53
CA LEU A 353 -17.75 -9.14 26.77
C LEU A 353 -16.26 -8.71 26.86
N THR A 354 -15.58 -8.58 25.73
CA THR A 354 -14.14 -8.22 25.70
C THR A 354 -13.91 -6.71 25.55
N SER A 355 -14.95 -5.93 25.26
CA SER A 355 -14.89 -4.45 25.17
C SER A 355 -15.19 -3.74 26.50
N GLU A 356 -15.62 -4.46 27.54
CA GLU A 356 -15.74 -3.99 28.93
C GLU A 356 -14.44 -4.22 29.71
#